data_7f2821576902171d95dbcb0c24cb0338
#
_entry.id   7f2821576902171d95dbcb0c24cb0338
#
_cell.length_a   1.000
_cell.length_b   1.000
_cell.length_c   1.000
_cell.angle_alpha   90.00
_cell.angle_beta   90.00
_cell.angle_gamma   90.00
#
_symmetry.space_group_name_H-M   'P 1'
#
loop_
_entity.id
_entity.type
_entity.pdbx_description
1 polymer ?
#
loop_
_entity_poly.entity_id
_entity_poly.type
_entity_poly.pdbx_seq_one_letter_code
_entity_poly.pdbx_strand_id
1 'polypeptide(L)'
;QHEHLPRQLHRWPRLQRLRRPTRQRRAANLPTTGTPTPEVARESSPLPDCVFCVNLRENHTMTMTDPTAAGRFGEFGGRYVPETLVPACQQIEDEFRSAWNDDAFRAELNRLLKDYAGRPSALTECPRLSEELGHEVLLKREDLNHTGSHKINNVLGQALLAKRMGKTRLVAETGAGQHGVATATAAALMGMDCIVYMGEVDIERQALNVFRMKLLGAEVRPALTGSRTLKDAVNEAMRYWVAAVEDTHYCLGSVMGPHPYPWMVREFHRVIGDEAREQCMERLGRLPDVVTACVGGGSNAAGIFAGFAHTDAELVGVEPAGGAAVGRGVPGVARSIHTSRPSAGPGTSRSPTPK
;
A
#
# COMPACT_ATOMS: atom_id res chain seq x y z
N GLN A 1 -35.71 -41.75 -12.84
CA GLN A 1 -35.22 -41.26 -14.12
C GLN A 1 -34.01 -40.40 -13.84
N HIS A 2 -32.80 -40.98 -14.12
CA HIS A 2 -31.51 -40.30 -14.00
C HIS A 2 -31.15 -39.75 -15.37
N GLU A 3 -31.09 -38.42 -15.50
CA GLU A 3 -30.53 -37.78 -16.69
C GLU A 3 -29.04 -37.49 -16.49
N HIS A 4 -28.25 -38.06 -17.41
CA HIS A 4 -26.82 -37.87 -17.54
C HIS A 4 -26.52 -36.48 -18.14
N LEU A 5 -25.77 -35.65 -17.44
CA LEU A 5 -25.11 -34.44 -17.98
C LEU A 5 -23.71 -34.82 -18.54
N PRO A 6 -23.37 -34.40 -19.74
CA PRO A 6 -22.04 -34.70 -20.31
C PRO A 6 -20.95 -33.80 -19.75
N ARG A 7 -19.86 -34.38 -19.30
CA ARG A 7 -18.62 -33.70 -18.93
C ARG A 7 -17.91 -33.15 -20.16
N GLN A 8 -17.96 -31.87 -20.40
CA GLN A 8 -17.05 -31.18 -21.33
C GLN A 8 -15.77 -30.78 -20.63
N LEU A 9 -14.71 -31.54 -20.85
CA LEU A 9 -13.34 -31.17 -20.46
C LEU A 9 -12.81 -30.16 -21.48
N HIS A 10 -12.76 -28.87 -21.12
CA HIS A 10 -12.03 -27.89 -21.93
C HIS A 10 -10.53 -28.14 -21.83
N ARG A 11 -9.96 -28.62 -22.95
CA ARG A 11 -8.50 -28.75 -23.15
C ARG A 11 -7.92 -27.33 -23.30
N TRP A 12 -6.97 -27.01 -22.44
CA TRP A 12 -6.12 -25.83 -22.61
C TRP A 12 -5.22 -25.98 -23.82
N PRO A 13 -5.03 -24.96 -24.68
CA PRO A 13 -4.09 -25.03 -25.79
C PRO A 13 -2.65 -25.10 -25.26
N ARG A 14 -1.88 -26.05 -25.81
CA ARG A 14 -0.45 -26.19 -25.53
C ARG A 14 0.29 -24.95 -26.01
N LEU A 15 1.00 -24.26 -25.12
CA LEU A 15 1.97 -23.23 -25.48
C LEU A 15 3.07 -23.85 -26.36
N GLN A 16 3.15 -23.41 -27.61
CA GLN A 16 4.24 -23.74 -28.51
C GLN A 16 5.54 -23.13 -27.97
N ARG A 17 6.53 -24.00 -27.75
CA ARG A 17 7.89 -23.58 -27.39
C ARG A 17 8.50 -22.84 -28.59
N LEU A 18 8.73 -21.55 -28.45
CA LEU A 18 9.57 -20.77 -29.34
C LEU A 18 11.02 -21.31 -29.24
N ARG A 19 11.54 -21.88 -30.33
CA ARG A 19 12.93 -22.34 -30.45
C ARG A 19 13.86 -21.12 -30.46
N ARG A 20 14.83 -21.10 -29.56
CA ARG A 20 15.93 -20.12 -29.56
C ARG A 20 16.84 -20.38 -30.76
N PRO A 21 17.33 -19.36 -31.49
CA PRO A 21 18.37 -19.53 -32.47
C PRO A 21 19.71 -19.82 -31.79
N THR A 22 20.38 -20.87 -32.25
CA THR A 22 21.73 -21.28 -31.85
C THR A 22 22.76 -20.25 -32.36
N ARG A 23 23.43 -19.57 -31.42
CA ARG A 23 24.60 -18.71 -31.72
C ARG A 23 25.82 -19.62 -31.90
N GLN A 24 26.30 -19.76 -33.16
CA GLN A 24 27.60 -20.32 -33.46
C GLN A 24 28.74 -19.47 -32.89
N ARG A 25 29.57 -20.07 -32.05
CA ARG A 25 30.84 -19.50 -31.60
C ARG A 25 31.85 -19.55 -32.75
N ARG A 26 32.31 -18.42 -33.26
CA ARG A 26 33.55 -18.30 -34.01
C ARG A 26 34.65 -17.89 -33.05
N ALA A 27 35.64 -18.75 -32.90
CA ALA A 27 36.91 -18.42 -32.26
C ALA A 27 37.72 -17.55 -33.25
N ALA A 28 38.24 -16.44 -32.78
CA ALA A 28 39.27 -15.68 -33.48
C ALA A 28 40.31 -15.20 -32.46
N ASN A 29 41.57 -15.37 -32.82
CA ASN A 29 42.78 -15.23 -32.11
C ASN A 29 43.04 -13.79 -31.58
N LEU A 30 43.67 -13.74 -30.40
CA LEU A 30 44.30 -12.54 -29.82
C LEU A 30 45.62 -12.20 -30.51
N PRO A 31 46.00 -10.90 -30.52
CA PRO A 31 47.36 -10.53 -30.17
C PRO A 31 47.38 -9.60 -28.94
N THR A 32 48.35 -9.89 -28.10
CA THR A 32 48.77 -9.13 -26.90
C THR A 32 49.58 -7.93 -27.33
N THR A 33 49.20 -6.70 -26.90
CA THR A 33 50.15 -5.62 -26.51
C THR A 33 49.36 -4.60 -25.66
N GLY A 34 49.94 -4.22 -24.53
CA GLY A 34 49.35 -3.37 -23.51
C GLY A 34 49.36 -1.90 -23.79
N THR A 35 48.50 -1.22 -23.10
CA THR A 35 48.65 0.10 -22.46
C THR A 35 47.32 0.55 -21.82
N PRO A 36 47.24 1.48 -20.89
CA PRO A 36 46.25 1.51 -19.81
C PRO A 36 44.91 2.05 -20.24
N THR A 37 43.88 1.44 -19.66
CA THR A 37 42.46 1.79 -19.84
C THR A 37 42.10 3.14 -19.20
N PRO A 38 41.31 3.97 -19.88
CA PRO A 38 40.61 5.07 -19.22
C PRO A 38 39.39 4.49 -18.47
N GLU A 39 39.18 5.01 -17.31
CA GLU A 39 38.04 4.81 -16.43
C GLU A 39 36.74 5.07 -17.20
N VAL A 40 36.02 4.01 -17.56
CA VAL A 40 34.69 4.12 -18.18
C VAL A 40 33.71 4.52 -17.09
N ALA A 41 33.36 5.80 -17.05
CA ALA A 41 32.17 6.26 -16.34
C ALA A 41 30.97 5.42 -16.80
N ARG A 42 30.40 4.64 -15.89
CA ARG A 42 29.13 3.93 -16.14
C ARG A 42 28.03 4.98 -16.23
N GLU A 43 27.70 5.40 -17.43
CA GLU A 43 26.42 6.06 -17.68
C GLU A 43 25.30 5.06 -17.35
N SER A 44 24.59 5.35 -16.27
CA SER A 44 23.36 4.64 -15.94
C SER A 44 22.33 4.95 -17.04
N SER A 45 21.98 3.93 -17.83
CA SER A 45 20.89 4.04 -18.80
C SER A 45 19.60 4.46 -18.08
N PRO A 46 18.87 5.46 -18.58
CA PRO A 46 17.61 5.83 -17.97
C PRO A 46 16.61 4.66 -18.06
N LEU A 47 15.95 4.37 -16.95
CA LEU A 47 14.84 3.41 -16.89
C LEU A 47 13.74 3.83 -17.89
N PRO A 48 13.02 2.86 -18.50
CA PRO A 48 11.99 3.19 -19.49
C PRO A 48 10.89 4.07 -18.89
N ASP A 49 10.34 4.98 -19.69
CA ASP A 49 9.42 6.09 -19.36
C ASP A 49 8.11 5.71 -18.62
N CYS A 50 7.90 4.45 -18.27
CA CYS A 50 6.68 3.94 -17.64
C CYS A 50 6.73 3.85 -16.12
N VAL A 51 7.86 4.14 -15.47
CA VAL A 51 8.05 4.04 -14.03
C VAL A 51 8.59 5.34 -13.46
N PHE A 52 7.88 5.94 -12.51
CA PHE A 52 8.33 7.12 -11.79
C PHE A 52 8.91 6.67 -10.43
N CYS A 53 10.23 6.75 -10.29
CA CYS A 53 10.93 6.49 -9.03
C CYS A 53 11.11 7.79 -8.26
N VAL A 54 10.72 7.81 -6.99
CA VAL A 54 10.97 8.93 -6.08
C VAL A 54 12.00 8.52 -5.05
N ASN A 55 13.13 9.20 -5.06
CA ASN A 55 14.14 9.07 -4.01
C ASN A 55 13.75 9.95 -2.83
N LEU A 56 13.59 9.36 -1.65
CA LEU A 56 13.13 10.05 -0.45
C LEU A 56 14.28 10.55 0.46
N ARG A 57 15.55 10.45 0.02
CA ARG A 57 16.72 10.79 0.87
C ARG A 57 16.76 12.23 1.36
N GLU A 58 16.26 13.18 0.59
CA GLU A 58 16.45 14.60 0.92
C GLU A 58 15.56 15.12 2.07
N ASN A 59 14.56 14.33 2.54
CA ASN A 59 13.60 14.76 3.57
C ASN A 59 13.20 13.67 4.58
N HIS A 60 14.06 12.69 4.84
CA HIS A 60 13.75 11.54 5.71
C HIS A 60 13.26 11.89 7.12
N THR A 61 13.81 12.95 7.69
CA THR A 61 13.54 13.31 9.09
C THR A 61 12.16 13.95 9.31
N MET A 62 11.57 14.57 8.28
CA MET A 62 10.34 15.33 8.45
C MET A 62 9.05 14.54 8.20
N THR A 63 9.09 13.49 7.37
CA THR A 63 7.87 12.76 6.96
C THR A 63 7.55 11.52 7.78
N MET A 64 8.55 10.97 8.50
CA MET A 64 8.39 9.77 9.34
C MET A 64 8.35 10.07 10.83
N THR A 65 8.36 11.35 11.21
CA THR A 65 8.15 11.80 12.59
C THR A 65 6.68 11.71 12.99
N ASP A 66 6.41 11.87 14.27
CA ASP A 66 5.06 12.04 14.76
C ASP A 66 4.46 13.34 14.22
N PRO A 67 3.14 13.38 13.99
CA PRO A 67 2.49 14.60 13.55
C PRO A 67 2.55 15.67 14.64
N THR A 68 2.56 16.94 14.21
CA THR A 68 2.38 18.06 15.14
C THR A 68 0.99 18.01 15.81
N ALA A 69 0.75 18.83 16.82
CA ALA A 69 -0.58 18.96 17.46
C ALA A 69 -1.70 19.35 16.46
N ALA A 70 -1.34 20.00 15.34
CA ALA A 70 -2.27 20.30 14.25
C ALA A 70 -2.43 19.13 13.25
N GLY A 71 -1.84 17.98 13.53
CA GLY A 71 -1.89 16.80 12.66
C GLY A 71 -1.04 16.92 11.39
N ARG A 72 0.02 17.73 11.41
CA ARG A 72 0.85 17.99 10.22
C ARG A 72 2.19 17.27 10.30
N PHE A 73 2.67 16.89 9.11
CA PHE A 73 4.00 16.39 8.84
C PHE A 73 4.70 17.43 7.95
N GLY A 74 5.40 18.39 8.56
CA GLY A 74 5.90 19.56 7.83
C GLY A 74 4.75 20.40 7.26
N GLU A 75 4.78 20.66 5.95
CA GLU A 75 3.72 21.37 5.22
C GLU A 75 2.50 20.51 4.89
N PHE A 76 2.57 19.19 5.09
CA PHE A 76 1.56 18.21 4.71
C PHE A 76 0.69 17.76 5.89
N GLY A 77 -0.44 17.13 5.56
CA GLY A 77 -1.39 16.63 6.55
C GLY A 77 -2.34 17.71 7.06
N GLY A 78 -2.86 17.49 8.26
CA GLY A 78 -3.87 18.33 8.88
C GLY A 78 -5.24 17.66 8.91
N ARG A 79 -6.23 18.39 9.48
CA ARG A 79 -7.60 17.87 9.70
C ARG A 79 -8.58 18.65 8.85
N TYR A 80 -8.63 18.32 7.54
CA TYR A 80 -9.55 18.96 6.59
C TYR A 80 -10.81 18.12 6.45
N VAL A 81 -11.79 18.38 7.30
CA VAL A 81 -13.10 17.70 7.33
C VAL A 81 -14.21 18.74 7.59
N PRO A 82 -15.49 18.41 7.29
CA PRO A 82 -16.61 19.18 7.80
C PRO A 82 -16.53 19.32 9.32
N GLU A 83 -16.95 20.47 9.85
CA GLU A 83 -16.90 20.76 11.29
C GLU A 83 -17.55 19.66 12.14
N THR A 84 -18.61 19.05 11.63
CA THR A 84 -19.33 17.95 12.28
C THR A 84 -18.47 16.70 12.52
N LEU A 85 -17.40 16.49 11.76
CA LEU A 85 -16.47 15.36 11.92
C LEU A 85 -15.24 15.69 12.79
N VAL A 86 -15.02 16.94 13.14
CA VAL A 86 -13.86 17.34 13.96
C VAL A 86 -13.85 16.61 15.32
N PRO A 87 -14.98 16.53 16.06
CA PRO A 87 -15.03 15.77 17.31
C PRO A 87 -14.73 14.28 17.13
N ALA A 88 -15.23 13.67 16.06
CA ALA A 88 -14.97 12.26 15.77
C ALA A 88 -13.48 11.99 15.46
N CYS A 89 -12.85 12.86 14.68
CA CYS A 89 -11.41 12.77 14.42
C CYS A 89 -10.60 12.98 15.70
N GLN A 90 -11.04 13.87 16.59
CA GLN A 90 -10.39 14.08 17.87
C GLN A 90 -10.53 12.86 18.77
N GLN A 91 -11.73 12.28 18.88
CA GLN A 91 -11.95 11.04 19.61
C GLN A 91 -11.02 9.92 19.14
N ILE A 92 -10.89 9.75 17.81
CA ILE A 92 -9.99 8.73 17.25
C ILE A 92 -8.53 9.01 17.59
N GLU A 93 -8.09 10.28 17.54
CA GLU A 93 -6.72 10.66 17.89
C GLU A 93 -6.43 10.39 19.36
N ASP A 94 -7.29 10.83 20.26
CA ASP A 94 -7.11 10.68 21.71
C ASP A 94 -7.10 9.21 22.10
N GLU A 95 -8.03 8.43 21.53
CA GLU A 95 -8.09 6.99 21.78
C GLU A 95 -6.89 6.25 21.18
N PHE A 96 -6.45 6.63 19.97
CA PHE A 96 -5.26 6.02 19.36
C PHE A 96 -4.01 6.33 20.20
N ARG A 97 -3.81 7.55 20.68
CA ARG A 97 -2.70 7.91 21.57
C ARG A 97 -2.74 7.12 22.88
N SER A 98 -3.91 6.98 23.47
CA SER A 98 -4.12 6.20 24.69
C SER A 98 -3.81 4.71 24.44
N ALA A 99 -4.38 4.14 23.39
CA ALA A 99 -4.21 2.72 23.04
C ALA A 99 -2.75 2.39 22.68
N TRP A 100 -2.06 3.28 21.94
CA TRP A 100 -0.68 3.07 21.53
C TRP A 100 0.30 3.05 22.72
N ASN A 101 -0.03 3.69 23.84
CA ASN A 101 0.72 3.67 25.09
C ASN A 101 0.22 2.60 26.07
N ASP A 102 -0.82 1.84 25.73
CA ASP A 102 -1.39 0.78 26.56
C ASP A 102 -0.78 -0.57 26.19
N ASP A 103 -0.03 -1.17 27.11
CA ASP A 103 0.62 -2.47 26.89
C ASP A 103 -0.39 -3.59 26.61
N ALA A 104 -1.58 -3.55 27.23
CA ALA A 104 -2.61 -4.55 26.98
C ALA A 104 -3.17 -4.46 25.56
N PHE A 105 -3.38 -3.25 25.05
CA PHE A 105 -3.79 -3.06 23.65
C PHE A 105 -2.73 -3.56 22.68
N ARG A 106 -1.47 -3.22 22.92
CA ARG A 106 -0.36 -3.66 22.06
C ARG A 106 -0.15 -5.16 22.11
N ALA A 107 -0.30 -5.78 23.28
CA ALA A 107 -0.20 -7.23 23.43
C ALA A 107 -1.32 -7.93 22.64
N GLU A 108 -2.56 -7.45 22.72
CA GLU A 108 -3.69 -8.03 21.96
C GLU A 108 -3.53 -7.80 20.47
N LEU A 109 -3.10 -6.62 20.01
CA LEU A 109 -2.80 -6.37 18.61
C LEU A 109 -1.70 -7.30 18.10
N ASN A 110 -0.61 -7.47 18.84
CA ASN A 110 0.50 -8.36 18.48
C ASN A 110 0.04 -9.82 18.45
N ARG A 111 -0.81 -10.25 19.38
CA ARG A 111 -1.43 -11.58 19.35
C ARG A 111 -2.25 -11.78 18.07
N LEU A 112 -3.09 -10.83 17.71
CA LEU A 112 -3.88 -10.89 16.47
C LEU A 112 -3.00 -10.90 15.21
N LEU A 113 -1.95 -10.08 15.17
CA LEU A 113 -1.01 -10.05 14.07
C LEU A 113 -0.28 -11.40 13.92
N LYS A 114 0.13 -12.01 15.04
CA LYS A 114 0.81 -13.30 15.04
C LYS A 114 -0.13 -14.46 14.73
N ASP A 115 -1.17 -14.64 15.54
CA ASP A 115 -1.96 -15.86 15.57
C ASP A 115 -3.06 -15.85 14.50
N TYR A 116 -3.51 -14.68 14.05
CA TYR A 116 -4.59 -14.54 13.08
C TYR A 116 -4.10 -14.03 11.70
N ALA A 117 -3.27 -13.01 11.65
CA ALA A 117 -2.74 -12.53 10.38
C ALA A 117 -1.58 -13.39 9.85
N GLY A 118 -0.93 -14.21 10.68
CA GLY A 118 0.14 -15.12 10.27
C GLY A 118 1.52 -14.46 10.22
N ARG A 119 1.76 -13.44 11.05
CA ARG A 119 3.05 -12.75 11.12
C ARG A 119 4.06 -13.50 11.99
N PRO A 120 5.38 -13.31 11.77
CA PRO A 120 5.98 -12.44 10.77
C PRO A 120 5.79 -12.94 9.33
N SER A 121 5.54 -12.04 8.38
CA SER A 121 5.50 -12.41 6.98
C SER A 121 6.90 -12.78 6.47
N ALA A 122 6.95 -13.71 5.50
CA ALA A 122 8.22 -14.21 5.01
C ALA A 122 9.05 -13.12 4.30
N LEU A 123 10.36 -13.14 4.50
CA LEU A 123 11.33 -12.47 3.63
C LEU A 123 11.91 -13.54 2.69
N THR A 124 11.57 -13.47 1.41
CA THR A 124 11.87 -14.50 0.41
C THR A 124 12.98 -14.04 -0.53
N GLU A 125 14.01 -14.87 -0.69
CA GLU A 125 15.07 -14.67 -1.67
C GLU A 125 14.56 -14.93 -3.09
N CYS A 126 15.04 -14.14 -4.04
CA CYS A 126 14.68 -14.22 -5.44
C CYS A 126 15.92 -14.49 -6.32
N PRO A 127 16.53 -15.70 -6.25
CA PRO A 127 17.83 -15.94 -6.85
C PRO A 127 17.88 -15.70 -8.36
N ARG A 128 16.85 -16.11 -9.10
CA ARG A 128 16.78 -15.85 -10.55
C ARG A 128 16.68 -14.37 -10.92
N LEU A 129 15.89 -13.61 -10.13
CA LEU A 129 15.77 -12.17 -10.33
C LEU A 129 17.06 -11.46 -9.91
N SER A 130 17.69 -11.93 -8.84
CA SER A 130 18.99 -11.42 -8.37
C SER A 130 20.09 -11.62 -9.43
N GLU A 131 20.12 -12.80 -10.07
CA GLU A 131 21.06 -13.08 -11.16
C GLU A 131 20.80 -12.19 -12.39
N GLU A 132 19.54 -11.98 -12.75
CA GLU A 132 19.15 -11.14 -13.89
C GLU A 132 19.52 -9.67 -13.69
N LEU A 133 19.32 -9.15 -12.47
CA LEU A 133 19.58 -7.75 -12.13
C LEU A 133 21.02 -7.49 -11.67
N GLY A 134 21.80 -8.54 -11.34
CA GLY A 134 23.14 -8.41 -10.76
C GLY A 134 23.16 -7.87 -9.33
N HIS A 135 22.04 -7.94 -8.61
CA HIS A 135 21.86 -7.49 -7.24
C HIS A 135 21.09 -8.51 -6.43
N GLU A 136 21.36 -8.63 -5.14
CA GLU A 136 20.57 -9.47 -4.26
C GLU A 136 19.17 -8.87 -4.06
N VAL A 137 18.14 -9.66 -4.37
CA VAL A 137 16.72 -9.24 -4.29
C VAL A 137 15.97 -10.11 -3.29
N LEU A 138 15.36 -9.44 -2.31
CA LEU A 138 14.52 -10.04 -1.29
C LEU A 138 13.09 -9.46 -1.39
N LEU A 139 12.09 -10.30 -1.22
CA LEU A 139 10.69 -9.89 -1.18
C LEU A 139 10.10 -10.06 0.22
N LYS A 140 9.65 -8.97 0.81
CA LYS A 140 8.80 -9.00 2.01
C LYS A 140 7.37 -9.37 1.58
N ARG A 141 6.93 -10.59 1.93
CA ARG A 141 5.77 -11.27 1.36
C ARG A 141 4.47 -10.95 2.11
N GLU A 142 3.98 -9.72 1.98
CA GLU A 142 2.70 -9.32 2.57
C GLU A 142 1.47 -9.95 1.89
N ASP A 143 1.66 -10.54 0.72
CA ASP A 143 0.66 -11.35 0.02
C ASP A 143 0.36 -12.70 0.68
N LEU A 144 1.24 -13.17 1.58
CA LEU A 144 1.05 -14.40 2.34
C LEU A 144 0.30 -14.23 3.64
N ASN A 145 0.02 -13.00 4.05
CA ASN A 145 -0.80 -12.73 5.23
C ASN A 145 -2.24 -13.26 5.02
N HIS A 146 -2.93 -13.54 6.11
CA HIS A 146 -4.36 -13.81 6.08
C HIS A 146 -5.10 -12.69 5.31
N THR A 147 -6.04 -13.05 4.47
CA THR A 147 -6.73 -12.22 3.46
C THR A 147 -5.96 -11.95 2.17
N GLY A 148 -4.64 -12.18 2.11
CA GLY A 148 -3.84 -12.10 0.89
C GLY A 148 -3.22 -10.73 0.62
N SER A 149 -3.09 -9.86 1.63
CA SER A 149 -2.41 -8.56 1.50
C SER A 149 -2.02 -7.95 2.85
N HIS A 150 -1.22 -6.87 2.79
CA HIS A 150 -0.83 -6.08 3.96
C HIS A 150 -2.00 -5.40 4.69
N LYS A 151 -3.17 -5.30 4.06
CA LYS A 151 -4.32 -4.54 4.60
C LYS A 151 -4.79 -5.05 5.96
N ILE A 152 -4.67 -6.34 6.21
CA ILE A 152 -5.09 -6.95 7.48
C ILE A 152 -4.38 -6.34 8.69
N ASN A 153 -3.11 -5.90 8.55
CA ASN A 153 -2.35 -5.32 9.64
C ASN A 153 -3.04 -4.08 10.22
N ASN A 154 -3.35 -3.12 9.35
CA ASN A 154 -4.03 -1.89 9.72
C ASN A 154 -5.47 -2.14 10.20
N VAL A 155 -6.19 -3.01 9.50
CA VAL A 155 -7.61 -3.24 9.80
C VAL A 155 -7.80 -3.89 11.16
N LEU A 156 -6.95 -4.84 11.56
CA LEU A 156 -6.98 -5.41 12.91
C LEU A 156 -6.77 -4.34 13.98
N GLY A 157 -5.80 -3.44 13.76
CA GLY A 157 -5.54 -2.32 14.67
C GLY A 157 -6.73 -1.35 14.76
N GLN A 158 -7.30 -0.96 13.62
CA GLN A 158 -8.45 -0.06 13.60
C GLN A 158 -9.72 -0.70 14.19
N ALA A 159 -9.98 -1.99 13.92
CA ALA A 159 -11.12 -2.69 14.48
C ALA A 159 -11.00 -2.86 16.00
N LEU A 160 -9.79 -3.18 16.50
CA LEU A 160 -9.53 -3.24 17.94
C LEU A 160 -9.73 -1.87 18.62
N LEU A 161 -9.25 -0.80 17.97
CA LEU A 161 -9.45 0.57 18.43
C LEU A 161 -10.94 0.96 18.42
N ALA A 162 -11.67 0.63 17.36
CA ALA A 162 -13.11 0.86 17.24
C ALA A 162 -13.89 0.17 18.36
N LYS A 163 -13.54 -1.09 18.65
CA LYS A 163 -14.13 -1.84 19.76
C LYS A 163 -13.86 -1.17 21.12
N ARG A 164 -12.65 -0.65 21.33
CA ARG A 164 -12.27 0.09 22.54
C ARG A 164 -13.06 1.39 22.68
N MET A 165 -13.37 2.08 21.58
CA MET A 165 -14.26 3.25 21.53
C MET A 165 -15.75 2.91 21.69
N GLY A 166 -16.13 1.64 21.86
CA GLY A 166 -17.52 1.21 21.95
C GLY A 166 -18.29 1.23 20.63
N LYS A 167 -17.60 1.33 19.48
CA LYS A 167 -18.24 1.26 18.18
C LYS A 167 -18.67 -0.17 17.87
N THR A 168 -19.85 -0.31 17.26
CA THR A 168 -20.44 -1.62 16.93
C THR A 168 -20.37 -1.95 15.45
N ARG A 169 -19.96 -0.96 14.61
CA ARG A 169 -19.93 -1.10 13.16
C ARG A 169 -18.64 -0.54 12.56
N LEU A 170 -18.15 -1.22 11.53
CA LEU A 170 -17.11 -0.71 10.64
C LEU A 170 -17.72 -0.31 9.30
N VAL A 171 -17.35 0.87 8.79
CA VAL A 171 -17.58 1.25 7.40
C VAL A 171 -16.26 1.43 6.70
N ALA A 172 -16.14 0.95 5.46
CA ALA A 172 -14.93 1.08 4.66
C ALA A 172 -15.25 1.37 3.19
N GLU A 173 -14.28 1.94 2.50
CA GLU A 173 -14.22 1.99 1.05
C GLU A 173 -13.31 0.90 0.50
N THR A 174 -13.52 0.49 -0.75
CA THR A 174 -12.57 -0.39 -1.44
C THR A 174 -12.65 -0.21 -2.96
N GLY A 175 -11.51 -0.35 -3.65
CA GLY A 175 -11.43 -0.40 -5.11
C GLY A 175 -11.12 -1.83 -5.57
N ALA A 176 -9.89 -2.29 -5.43
CA ALA A 176 -9.50 -3.66 -5.77
C ALA A 176 -10.10 -4.75 -4.86
N GLY A 177 -10.82 -4.38 -3.80
CA GLY A 177 -11.51 -5.30 -2.91
C GLY A 177 -10.70 -5.78 -1.70
N GLN A 178 -9.38 -5.67 -1.70
CA GLN A 178 -8.53 -6.22 -0.63
C GLN A 178 -8.76 -5.55 0.73
N HIS A 179 -8.95 -4.23 0.75
CA HIS A 179 -9.27 -3.52 1.98
C HIS A 179 -10.66 -3.91 2.51
N GLY A 180 -11.66 -4.00 1.63
CA GLY A 180 -13.00 -4.45 2.01
C GLY A 180 -13.00 -5.87 2.57
N VAL A 181 -12.27 -6.81 1.95
CA VAL A 181 -12.14 -8.18 2.47
C VAL A 181 -11.48 -8.19 3.85
N ALA A 182 -10.39 -7.42 4.04
CA ALA A 182 -9.73 -7.31 5.35
C ALA A 182 -10.68 -6.72 6.42
N THR A 183 -11.44 -5.67 6.07
CA THR A 183 -12.40 -5.04 6.99
C THR A 183 -13.53 -5.99 7.36
N ALA A 184 -14.12 -6.68 6.38
CA ALA A 184 -15.14 -7.69 6.62
C ALA A 184 -14.61 -8.83 7.51
N THR A 185 -13.35 -9.25 7.30
CA THR A 185 -12.69 -10.28 8.11
C THR A 185 -12.53 -9.85 9.56
N ALA A 186 -12.02 -8.65 9.81
CA ALA A 186 -11.83 -8.15 11.17
C ALA A 186 -13.18 -7.87 11.88
N ALA A 187 -14.17 -7.36 11.15
CA ALA A 187 -15.52 -7.15 11.67
C ALA A 187 -16.14 -8.48 12.12
N ALA A 188 -16.09 -9.52 11.27
CA ALA A 188 -16.56 -10.85 11.60
C ALA A 188 -15.83 -11.45 12.84
N LEU A 189 -14.50 -11.29 12.90
CA LEU A 189 -13.68 -11.75 14.02
C LEU A 189 -14.10 -11.08 15.36
N MET A 190 -14.45 -9.80 15.32
CA MET A 190 -14.74 -9.00 16.51
C MET A 190 -16.24 -8.89 16.83
N GLY A 191 -17.10 -9.53 16.03
CA GLY A 191 -18.56 -9.48 16.21
C GLY A 191 -19.16 -8.10 15.92
N MET A 192 -18.61 -7.38 14.93
CA MET A 192 -19.07 -6.06 14.52
C MET A 192 -19.82 -6.13 13.19
N ASP A 193 -20.78 -5.24 12.99
CA ASP A 193 -21.38 -5.04 11.68
C ASP A 193 -20.36 -4.46 10.69
N CYS A 194 -20.51 -4.75 9.40
CA CYS A 194 -19.61 -4.26 8.37
C CYS A 194 -20.35 -3.77 7.13
N ILE A 195 -20.09 -2.53 6.71
CA ILE A 195 -20.56 -1.98 5.45
C ILE A 195 -19.33 -1.60 4.61
N VAL A 196 -19.29 -2.08 3.36
CA VAL A 196 -18.21 -1.77 2.43
C VAL A 196 -18.78 -1.08 1.21
N TYR A 197 -18.37 0.17 0.99
CA TYR A 197 -18.67 0.89 -0.25
C TYR A 197 -17.65 0.54 -1.33
N MET A 198 -18.15 0.26 -2.53
CA MET A 198 -17.32 -0.10 -3.68
C MET A 198 -17.93 0.48 -4.95
N GLY A 199 -17.11 1.01 -5.85
CA GLY A 199 -17.61 1.51 -7.13
C GLY A 199 -18.28 0.39 -7.94
N GLU A 200 -19.40 0.69 -8.60
CA GLU A 200 -20.14 -0.31 -9.39
C GLU A 200 -19.24 -1.00 -10.43
N VAL A 201 -18.38 -0.24 -11.11
CA VAL A 201 -17.40 -0.77 -12.07
C VAL A 201 -16.38 -1.70 -11.40
N ASP A 202 -15.98 -1.38 -10.18
CA ASP A 202 -15.03 -2.20 -9.41
C ASP A 202 -15.70 -3.46 -8.86
N ILE A 203 -16.99 -3.40 -8.49
CA ILE A 203 -17.79 -4.57 -8.08
C ILE A 203 -17.80 -5.64 -9.17
N GLU A 204 -18.03 -5.24 -10.43
CA GLU A 204 -18.03 -6.17 -11.55
C GLU A 204 -16.66 -6.79 -11.78
N ARG A 205 -15.59 -5.96 -11.76
CA ARG A 205 -14.20 -6.41 -11.97
C ARG A 205 -13.69 -7.33 -10.87
N GLN A 206 -14.15 -7.14 -9.65
CA GLN A 206 -13.66 -7.79 -8.43
C GLN A 206 -14.72 -8.69 -7.78
N ALA A 207 -15.56 -9.34 -8.59
CA ALA A 207 -16.67 -10.16 -8.12
C ALA A 207 -16.28 -11.22 -7.06
N LEU A 208 -15.07 -11.79 -7.17
CA LEU A 208 -14.56 -12.73 -6.19
C LEU A 208 -14.34 -12.09 -4.81
N ASN A 209 -13.80 -10.89 -4.75
CA ASN A 209 -13.63 -10.16 -3.48
C ASN A 209 -14.98 -9.73 -2.91
N VAL A 210 -15.91 -9.34 -3.76
CA VAL A 210 -17.31 -9.05 -3.34
C VAL A 210 -17.97 -10.29 -2.72
N PHE A 211 -17.81 -11.44 -3.34
CA PHE A 211 -18.29 -12.72 -2.78
C PHE A 211 -17.67 -13.01 -1.41
N ARG A 212 -16.35 -12.83 -1.26
CA ARG A 212 -15.64 -13.03 0.03
C ARG A 212 -16.18 -12.10 1.12
N MET A 213 -16.38 -10.81 0.82
CA MET A 213 -16.95 -9.85 1.76
C MET A 213 -18.36 -10.26 2.22
N LYS A 214 -19.23 -10.66 1.29
CA LYS A 214 -20.58 -11.12 1.59
C LYS A 214 -20.58 -12.43 2.42
N LEU A 215 -19.68 -13.36 2.11
CA LEU A 215 -19.51 -14.60 2.88
C LEU A 215 -19.13 -14.33 4.35
N LEU A 216 -18.37 -13.25 4.57
CA LEU A 216 -17.97 -12.79 5.92
C LEU A 216 -19.05 -11.95 6.62
N GLY A 217 -20.24 -11.82 6.03
CA GLY A 217 -21.36 -11.09 6.60
C GLY A 217 -21.36 -9.58 6.32
N ALA A 218 -20.44 -9.05 5.52
CA ALA A 218 -20.43 -7.64 5.19
C ALA A 218 -21.50 -7.29 4.14
N GLU A 219 -22.14 -6.13 4.31
CA GLU A 219 -22.98 -5.51 3.31
C GLU A 219 -22.11 -4.74 2.31
N VAL A 220 -22.14 -5.11 1.04
CA VAL A 220 -21.43 -4.38 -0.03
C VAL A 220 -22.39 -3.45 -0.73
N ARG A 221 -22.16 -2.14 -0.62
CA ARG A 221 -22.98 -1.07 -1.21
C ARG A 221 -22.29 -0.47 -2.43
N PRO A 222 -22.97 -0.40 -3.59
CA PRO A 222 -22.39 0.21 -4.78
C PRO A 222 -22.37 1.74 -4.69
N ALA A 223 -21.25 2.35 -5.09
CA ALA A 223 -21.19 3.77 -5.41
C ALA A 223 -21.58 3.95 -6.88
N LEU A 224 -22.74 4.58 -7.11
CA LEU A 224 -23.39 4.70 -8.42
C LEU A 224 -23.16 6.05 -9.11
N THR A 225 -22.53 7.01 -8.42
CA THR A 225 -22.28 8.37 -8.91
C THR A 225 -20.86 8.54 -9.43
N GLY A 226 -20.62 9.58 -10.19
CA GLY A 226 -19.29 9.94 -10.68
C GLY A 226 -18.69 8.91 -11.63
N SER A 227 -17.43 8.56 -11.42
CA SER A 227 -16.71 7.52 -12.19
C SER A 227 -17.08 6.09 -11.79
N ARG A 228 -17.84 5.93 -10.71
CA ARG A 228 -18.24 4.65 -10.13
C ARG A 228 -17.06 3.74 -9.77
N THR A 229 -16.00 4.37 -9.25
CA THR A 229 -14.76 3.73 -8.83
C THR A 229 -14.39 4.08 -7.38
N LEU A 230 -13.19 3.74 -6.93
CA LEU A 230 -12.71 3.96 -5.57
C LEU A 230 -12.96 5.37 -5.02
N LYS A 231 -12.77 6.43 -5.83
CA LYS A 231 -13.01 7.82 -5.39
C LYS A 231 -14.45 8.04 -4.93
N ASP A 232 -15.38 7.48 -5.67
CA ASP A 232 -16.81 7.63 -5.37
C ASP A 232 -17.20 6.77 -4.16
N ALA A 233 -16.59 5.59 -4.03
CA ALA A 233 -16.73 4.75 -2.84
C ALA A 233 -16.25 5.46 -1.56
N VAL A 234 -15.12 6.18 -1.62
CA VAL A 234 -14.64 7.03 -0.52
C VAL A 234 -15.67 8.08 -0.14
N ASN A 235 -16.24 8.78 -1.13
CA ASN A 235 -17.23 9.81 -0.87
C ASN A 235 -18.50 9.25 -0.20
N GLU A 236 -18.99 8.09 -0.65
CA GLU A 236 -20.15 7.44 -0.05
C GLU A 236 -19.86 6.93 1.38
N ALA A 237 -18.71 6.31 1.59
CA ALA A 237 -18.30 5.87 2.93
C ALA A 237 -18.19 7.04 3.92
N MET A 238 -17.62 8.17 3.48
CA MET A 238 -17.53 9.38 4.28
C MET A 238 -18.90 9.97 4.60
N ARG A 239 -19.82 10.04 3.63
CA ARG A 239 -21.20 10.51 3.87
C ARG A 239 -21.93 9.63 4.88
N TYR A 240 -21.77 8.31 4.75
CA TYR A 240 -22.36 7.39 5.71
C TYR A 240 -21.77 7.61 7.11
N TRP A 241 -20.45 7.75 7.22
CA TRP A 241 -19.79 7.95 8.51
C TRP A 241 -20.26 9.24 9.19
N VAL A 242 -20.41 10.36 8.45
CA VAL A 242 -20.98 11.61 8.99
C VAL A 242 -22.35 11.38 9.64
N ALA A 243 -23.20 10.55 9.02
CA ALA A 243 -24.55 10.29 9.50
C ALA A 243 -24.62 9.26 10.64
N ALA A 244 -23.59 8.44 10.84
CA ALA A 244 -23.59 7.30 11.76
C ALA A 244 -22.35 7.30 12.67
N VAL A 245 -21.80 8.46 12.99
CA VAL A 245 -20.53 8.61 13.71
C VAL A 245 -20.58 8.04 15.14
N GLU A 246 -21.74 7.99 15.75
CA GLU A 246 -21.92 7.55 17.14
C GLU A 246 -21.57 6.07 17.33
N ASP A 247 -22.03 5.21 16.43
CA ASP A 247 -21.89 3.75 16.52
C ASP A 247 -20.91 3.16 15.50
N THR A 248 -20.44 3.97 14.56
CA THR A 248 -19.67 3.53 13.40
C THR A 248 -18.27 4.13 13.39
N HIS A 249 -17.26 3.26 13.16
CA HIS A 249 -15.89 3.68 12.86
C HIS A 249 -15.63 3.59 11.36
N TYR A 250 -15.11 4.67 10.78
CA TYR A 250 -14.62 4.64 9.40
C TYR A 250 -13.23 4.00 9.37
N CYS A 251 -13.17 2.77 8.85
CA CYS A 251 -11.94 1.99 8.74
C CYS A 251 -11.24 2.35 7.43
N LEU A 252 -10.34 3.34 7.46
CA LEU A 252 -9.67 3.85 6.28
C LEU A 252 -8.45 3.00 5.91
N GLY A 253 -8.37 2.60 4.62
CA GLY A 253 -7.40 1.61 4.16
C GLY A 253 -6.06 2.16 3.67
N SER A 254 -5.83 3.46 3.74
CA SER A 254 -4.65 4.12 3.17
C SER A 254 -4.12 5.25 4.04
N VAL A 255 -2.89 5.72 3.76
CA VAL A 255 -2.27 6.87 4.45
C VAL A 255 -2.79 8.19 3.87
N MET A 256 -4.10 8.33 3.85
CA MET A 256 -4.84 9.46 3.29
C MET A 256 -5.91 9.92 4.28
N GLY A 257 -6.64 10.98 3.92
CA GLY A 257 -7.72 11.50 4.73
C GLY A 257 -7.25 12.44 5.84
N PRO A 258 -8.17 12.83 6.74
CA PRO A 258 -7.87 13.75 7.82
C PRO A 258 -6.99 13.12 8.88
N HIS A 259 -6.20 13.94 9.58
CA HIS A 259 -5.57 13.51 10.82
C HIS A 259 -6.65 13.00 11.81
N PRO A 260 -6.45 11.82 12.50
CA PRO A 260 -5.19 11.10 12.69
C PRO A 260 -4.95 9.93 11.71
N TYR A 261 -5.81 9.71 10.70
CA TYR A 261 -5.75 8.52 9.85
C TYR A 261 -4.37 8.26 9.21
N PRO A 262 -3.68 9.22 8.57
CA PRO A 262 -2.38 8.93 7.95
C PRO A 262 -1.34 8.43 8.96
N TRP A 263 -1.35 8.98 10.17
CA TRP A 263 -0.46 8.56 11.25
C TRP A 263 -0.81 7.16 11.75
N MET A 264 -2.07 6.95 12.14
CA MET A 264 -2.56 5.69 12.68
C MET A 264 -2.35 4.52 11.68
N VAL A 265 -2.69 4.74 10.41
CA VAL A 265 -2.52 3.74 9.35
C VAL A 265 -1.05 3.39 9.15
N ARG A 266 -0.14 4.38 9.17
CA ARG A 266 1.31 4.14 9.13
C ARG A 266 1.75 3.27 10.29
N GLU A 267 1.38 3.61 11.52
CA GLU A 267 1.82 2.89 12.71
C GLU A 267 1.31 1.44 12.74
N PHE A 268 0.07 1.19 12.34
CA PHE A 268 -0.45 -0.17 12.23
C PHE A 268 0.20 -1.00 11.11
N HIS A 269 0.79 -0.35 10.10
CA HIS A 269 1.56 -1.04 9.06
C HIS A 269 3.07 -1.10 9.35
N ARG A 270 3.56 -0.38 10.34
CA ARG A 270 4.99 -0.28 10.67
C ARG A 270 5.64 -1.65 10.92
N VAL A 271 4.86 -2.60 11.42
CA VAL A 271 5.28 -3.99 11.63
C VAL A 271 5.93 -4.61 10.38
N ILE A 272 5.53 -4.19 9.17
CA ILE A 272 6.13 -4.65 7.90
C ILE A 272 7.62 -4.31 7.86
N GLY A 273 7.95 -3.05 8.13
CA GLY A 273 9.32 -2.55 8.08
C GLY A 273 10.17 -3.02 9.26
N ASP A 274 9.60 -3.04 10.46
CA ASP A 274 10.31 -3.49 11.65
C ASP A 274 10.73 -4.96 11.51
N GLU A 275 9.81 -5.86 11.10
CA GLU A 275 10.14 -7.26 10.81
C GLU A 275 11.14 -7.41 9.65
N ALA A 276 10.95 -6.64 8.55
CA ALA A 276 11.87 -6.73 7.43
C ALA A 276 13.31 -6.36 7.83
N ARG A 277 13.46 -5.35 8.67
CA ARG A 277 14.77 -4.92 9.21
C ARG A 277 15.41 -6.02 10.05
N GLU A 278 14.65 -6.63 10.97
CA GLU A 278 15.14 -7.73 11.80
C GLU A 278 15.54 -8.94 10.94
N GLN A 279 14.67 -9.34 10.00
CA GLN A 279 14.92 -10.46 9.10
C GLN A 279 16.13 -10.24 8.17
N CYS A 280 16.39 -9.00 7.73
CA CYS A 280 17.61 -8.68 6.99
C CYS A 280 18.85 -8.84 7.87
N MET A 281 18.83 -8.34 9.11
CA MET A 281 19.94 -8.52 10.03
C MET A 281 20.20 -9.98 10.36
N GLU A 282 19.17 -10.79 10.58
CA GLU A 282 19.32 -12.23 10.84
C GLU A 282 19.91 -12.99 9.65
N ARG A 283 19.48 -12.66 8.41
CA ARG A 283 19.87 -13.42 7.22
C ARG A 283 21.16 -12.93 6.58
N LEU A 284 21.34 -11.62 6.50
CA LEU A 284 22.44 -10.99 5.78
C LEU A 284 23.53 -10.43 6.70
N GLY A 285 23.25 -10.32 7.99
CA GLY A 285 24.13 -9.61 8.94
C GLY A 285 24.24 -8.10 8.68
N ARG A 286 23.40 -7.56 7.77
CA ARG A 286 23.39 -6.13 7.38
C ARG A 286 21.99 -5.69 6.97
N LEU A 287 21.78 -4.39 6.91
CA LEU A 287 20.60 -3.79 6.31
C LEU A 287 20.68 -3.78 4.77
N PRO A 288 19.55 -3.73 4.05
CA PRO A 288 19.55 -3.58 2.60
C PRO A 288 20.04 -2.17 2.22
N ASP A 289 20.66 -2.05 1.04
CA ASP A 289 21.07 -0.76 0.49
C ASP A 289 19.85 0.04 0.00
N VAL A 290 18.85 -0.65 -0.52
CA VAL A 290 17.63 -0.04 -1.08
C VAL A 290 16.39 -0.79 -0.59
N VAL A 291 15.37 -0.07 -0.17
CA VAL A 291 14.03 -0.58 0.12
C VAL A 291 13.03 0.00 -0.87
N THR A 292 12.47 -0.87 -1.71
CA THR A 292 11.53 -0.45 -2.74
C THR A 292 10.11 -0.89 -2.41
N ALA A 293 9.13 -0.03 -2.61
CA ALA A 293 7.72 -0.37 -2.45
C ALA A 293 6.85 0.26 -3.54
N CYS A 294 5.86 -0.51 -4.02
CA CYS A 294 4.82 0.05 -4.89
C CYS A 294 3.92 1.00 -4.11
N VAL A 295 3.51 2.10 -4.77
CA VAL A 295 2.69 3.15 -4.19
C VAL A 295 1.37 3.26 -4.95
N GLY A 296 0.29 2.86 -4.28
CA GLY A 296 -1.08 3.15 -4.68
C GLY A 296 -1.67 4.16 -3.71
N GLY A 297 -2.42 3.70 -2.69
CA GLY A 297 -2.84 4.53 -1.55
C GLY A 297 -1.73 4.79 -0.52
N GLY A 298 -0.55 4.22 -0.71
CA GLY A 298 0.65 4.48 0.07
C GLY A 298 0.81 3.71 1.37
N SER A 299 -0.18 2.94 1.82
CA SER A 299 -0.10 2.27 3.12
C SER A 299 1.00 1.22 3.21
N ASN A 300 1.23 0.46 2.12
CA ASN A 300 2.31 -0.50 2.02
C ASN A 300 3.68 0.19 2.15
N ALA A 301 3.91 1.22 1.34
CA ALA A 301 5.14 2.00 1.35
C ALA A 301 5.39 2.67 2.70
N ALA A 302 4.38 3.35 3.27
CA ALA A 302 4.51 3.98 4.57
C ALA A 302 4.86 2.99 5.68
N GLY A 303 4.28 1.79 5.64
CA GLY A 303 4.54 0.75 6.63
C GLY A 303 5.99 0.24 6.57
N ILE A 304 6.44 -0.16 5.38
CA ILE A 304 7.81 -0.67 5.26
C ILE A 304 8.85 0.44 5.47
N PHE A 305 8.63 1.63 4.93
CA PHE A 305 9.56 2.75 5.07
C PHE A 305 9.70 3.25 6.51
N ALA A 306 8.62 3.20 7.32
CA ALA A 306 8.68 3.56 8.72
C ALA A 306 9.70 2.74 9.52
N GLY A 307 9.88 1.45 9.20
CA GLY A 307 10.89 0.60 9.82
C GLY A 307 12.33 0.93 9.42
N PHE A 308 12.54 1.58 8.29
CA PHE A 308 13.86 1.93 7.75
C PHE A 308 14.16 3.45 7.76
N ALA A 309 13.22 4.29 8.24
CA ALA A 309 13.34 5.74 8.17
C ALA A 309 14.58 6.33 8.86
N HIS A 310 15.13 5.63 9.86
CA HIS A 310 16.29 6.05 10.63
C HIS A 310 17.53 5.22 10.28
N THR A 311 17.57 4.64 9.10
CA THR A 311 18.71 3.84 8.59
C THR A 311 19.31 4.50 7.36
N ASP A 312 20.45 3.98 6.91
CA ASP A 312 21.12 4.46 5.68
C ASP A 312 20.51 3.87 4.39
N ALA A 313 19.52 2.98 4.50
CA ALA A 313 18.84 2.40 3.35
C ALA A 313 18.15 3.48 2.50
N GLU A 314 18.33 3.42 1.18
CA GLU A 314 17.60 4.26 0.25
C GLU A 314 16.15 3.79 0.16
N LEU A 315 15.18 4.72 0.29
CA LEU A 315 13.76 4.41 0.22
C LEU A 315 13.19 4.85 -1.14
N VAL A 316 12.72 3.88 -1.92
CA VAL A 316 12.23 4.12 -3.28
C VAL A 316 10.77 3.74 -3.43
N GLY A 317 9.90 4.74 -3.61
CA GLY A 317 8.48 4.53 -3.94
C GLY A 317 8.28 4.44 -5.45
N VAL A 318 7.57 3.40 -5.90
CA VAL A 318 7.27 3.18 -7.33
C VAL A 318 5.77 3.32 -7.57
N GLU A 319 5.39 4.29 -8.39
CA GLU A 319 4.02 4.60 -8.74
C GLU A 319 3.75 4.31 -10.22
N PRO A 320 2.57 3.75 -10.60
CA PRO A 320 2.19 3.62 -12.00
C PRO A 320 2.12 4.97 -12.69
N ALA A 321 2.78 5.14 -13.83
CA ALA A 321 2.82 6.40 -14.58
C ALA A 321 1.42 6.94 -14.93
N GLY A 322 0.46 6.07 -15.22
CA GLY A 322 -0.94 6.45 -15.47
C GLY A 322 -1.70 6.99 -14.24
N GLY A 323 -1.20 6.73 -13.04
CA GLY A 323 -1.72 7.24 -11.76
C GLY A 323 -0.91 8.39 -11.19
N ALA A 324 0.27 8.65 -11.75
CA ALA A 324 1.18 9.68 -11.27
C ALA A 324 0.60 11.09 -11.48
N ALA A 325 1.00 12.02 -10.61
CA ALA A 325 0.49 13.39 -10.59
C ALA A 325 0.78 14.19 -11.89
N VAL A 326 1.63 13.69 -12.77
CA VAL A 326 2.07 14.35 -14.02
C VAL A 326 1.37 13.77 -15.26
N GLY A 327 0.62 12.66 -15.16
CA GLY A 327 -0.08 12.04 -16.26
C GLY A 327 -1.59 12.35 -16.28
N ARG A 328 -2.30 11.85 -17.29
CA ARG A 328 -3.78 11.90 -17.37
C ARG A 328 -4.47 10.97 -16.35
N GLY A 329 -3.72 10.42 -15.38
CA GLY A 329 -4.24 9.63 -14.28
C GLY A 329 -5.01 10.49 -13.28
N VAL A 330 -5.89 9.87 -12.54
CA VAL A 330 -6.55 10.50 -11.38
C VAL A 330 -5.44 11.02 -10.45
N PRO A 331 -5.49 12.27 -9.96
CA PRO A 331 -4.54 12.77 -8.99
C PRO A 331 -4.55 11.82 -7.81
N GLY A 332 -3.52 10.97 -7.74
CA GLY A 332 -3.57 9.80 -6.88
C GLY A 332 -3.32 10.17 -5.44
N VAL A 333 -3.77 9.31 -4.64
CA VAL A 333 -3.49 9.18 -3.21
C VAL A 333 -1.98 9.19 -2.91
N ALA A 334 -1.15 8.84 -3.87
CA ALA A 334 0.30 8.91 -3.83
C ALA A 334 0.87 10.31 -3.49
N ARG A 335 0.17 11.38 -3.80
CA ARG A 335 0.59 12.73 -3.37
C ARG A 335 0.81 12.82 -1.86
N SER A 336 0.10 12.09 -1.04
CA SER A 336 0.28 12.14 0.42
C SER A 336 1.60 11.54 0.90
N ILE A 337 2.26 10.73 0.08
CA ILE A 337 3.60 10.18 0.36
C ILE A 337 4.69 10.97 -0.38
N HIS A 338 4.37 11.50 -1.56
CA HIS A 338 5.29 12.29 -2.39
C HIS A 338 5.51 13.72 -1.94
N THR A 339 4.82 14.17 -0.94
CA THR A 339 4.80 15.56 -0.53
C THR A 339 6.04 16.03 0.22
N SER A 340 7.16 15.39 0.03
CA SER A 340 8.45 15.93 0.42
C SER A 340 9.11 16.77 -0.68
N ARG A 341 8.50 16.94 -1.87
CA ARG A 341 9.01 17.86 -2.86
C ARG A 341 8.41 19.26 -2.66
N PRO A 342 9.19 20.32 -2.48
CA PRO A 342 8.67 21.69 -2.61
C PRO A 342 7.99 21.78 -3.98
N SER A 343 6.74 22.23 -4.04
CA SER A 343 6.15 22.64 -5.30
C SER A 343 7.14 23.62 -5.93
N ALA A 344 7.70 23.28 -7.10
CA ALA A 344 8.37 24.27 -7.90
C ALA A 344 7.42 25.46 -7.97
N GLY A 345 7.89 26.63 -7.52
CA GLY A 345 7.13 27.86 -7.54
C GLY A 345 6.53 28.08 -8.92
N PRO A 346 5.48 28.89 -9.07
CA PRO A 346 4.76 29.07 -10.32
C PRO A 346 5.76 29.45 -11.41
N GLY A 347 6.12 28.46 -12.22
CA GLY A 347 6.91 28.69 -13.42
C GLY A 347 6.12 29.66 -14.27
N THR A 348 6.69 30.82 -14.50
CA THR A 348 6.17 31.83 -15.42
C THR A 348 5.88 31.17 -16.76
N SER A 349 4.61 30.88 -17.01
CA SER A 349 4.11 30.48 -18.32
C SER A 349 4.28 31.68 -19.26
N ARG A 350 5.36 31.69 -20.04
CA ARG A 350 5.43 32.55 -21.22
C ARG A 350 4.43 31.99 -22.24
N SER A 351 3.35 32.69 -22.43
CA SER A 351 2.44 32.50 -23.55
C SER A 351 3.19 32.71 -24.86
N PRO A 352 3.03 31.83 -25.86
CA PRO A 352 3.50 32.15 -27.22
C PRO A 352 2.59 33.23 -27.80
N THR A 353 3.20 34.35 -28.22
CA THR A 353 2.55 35.36 -29.08
C THR A 353 2.20 34.73 -30.43
N PRO A 354 1.00 34.97 -30.95
CA PRO A 354 0.65 34.53 -32.30
C PRO A 354 1.36 35.39 -33.35
N LYS A 355 1.93 34.73 -34.38
CA LYS A 355 2.19 35.32 -35.69
C LYS A 355 1.21 34.73 -36.68
#